data_1f8b9d185548a093f88f41ebe930c3d7
#
_entry.id   1f8b9d185548a093f88f41ebe930c3d7
#
_cell.length_a   1.000
_cell.length_b   1.000
_cell.length_c   1.000
_cell.angle_alpha   90.00
_cell.angle_beta   90.00
_cell.angle_gamma   90.00
#
_symmetry.space_group_name_H-M   'P 1'
#
loop_
_entity.id
_entity.type
_entity.pdbx_description
1 polymer ?
#
loop_
_entity_poly.entity_id
_entity_poly.type
_entity_poly.pdbx_seq_one_letter_code
_entity_poly.pdbx_strand_id
1 'polypeptide(L)'
;MFFASNLTGAFEESENGFKEIKIREVPNSGPVAVASVSHRDELTDNWLMDNNVKKTVSIGSSLKFCLVACGEADVYPRFGPTMEWDTAAGDAVLRSAGGSVLLPNSQPFSYGKQSYRNSAFIAHGNF
;
A
#
# COMPACT_ATOMS: atom_id res chain seq x y z
N MET A 1 13.59 6.20 6.63
CA MET A 1 12.41 7.08 6.69
C MET A 1 11.90 7.32 5.29
N PHE A 2 10.57 7.35 5.14
CA PHE A 2 9.92 7.64 3.86
C PHE A 2 9.20 8.98 3.95
N PHE A 3 9.27 9.76 2.89
CA PHE A 3 8.57 11.05 2.82
C PHE A 3 8.18 11.37 1.37
N ALA A 4 7.23 12.29 1.21
CA ALA A 4 6.74 12.66 -0.10
C ALA A 4 6.35 14.12 -0.17
N SER A 5 6.40 14.67 -1.37
CA SER A 5 5.92 16.00 -1.70
C SER A 5 5.22 15.95 -3.06
N ASN A 6 4.13 16.67 -3.20
CA ASN A 6 3.42 16.80 -4.48
C ASN A 6 4.29 17.39 -5.60
N LEU A 7 5.33 18.10 -5.25
CA LEU A 7 6.22 18.78 -6.21
C LEU A 7 7.45 17.97 -6.57
N THR A 8 7.93 17.11 -5.67
CA THR A 8 9.23 16.44 -5.83
C THR A 8 9.18 14.92 -5.87
N GLY A 9 8.02 14.30 -5.56
CA GLY A 9 7.87 12.85 -5.57
C GLY A 9 8.04 12.21 -4.20
N ALA A 10 8.36 10.93 -4.17
CA ALA A 10 8.54 10.14 -2.96
C ALA A 10 10.00 9.74 -2.79
N PHE A 11 10.47 9.68 -1.54
CA PHE A 11 11.88 9.43 -1.21
C PHE A 11 12.00 8.52 -0.01
N GLU A 12 13.08 7.75 0.00
CA GLU A 12 13.55 7.00 1.15
C GLU A 12 14.86 7.62 1.64
N GLU A 13 14.93 7.93 2.93
CA GLU A 13 16.13 8.41 3.58
C GLU A 13 16.89 7.24 4.21
N SER A 14 18.19 7.19 3.92
CA SER A 14 19.12 6.24 4.51
C SER A 14 20.39 6.96 4.98
N GLU A 15 21.31 6.22 5.60
CA GLU A 15 22.61 6.77 6.01
C GLU A 15 23.40 7.39 4.84
N ASN A 16 23.12 6.96 3.63
CA ASN A 16 23.78 7.42 2.40
C ASN A 16 23.06 8.59 1.71
N GLY A 17 22.03 9.18 2.35
CA GLY A 17 21.26 10.29 1.80
C GLY A 17 19.86 9.88 1.36
N PHE A 18 19.31 10.62 0.38
CA PHE A 18 17.97 10.42 -0.12
C PHE A 18 17.97 9.66 -1.42
N LYS A 19 17.03 8.72 -1.56
CA LYS A 19 16.81 7.98 -2.79
C LYS A 19 15.36 8.16 -3.21
N GLU A 20 15.14 8.60 -4.46
CA GLU A 20 13.80 8.63 -5.03
C GLU A 20 13.26 7.22 -5.17
N ILE A 21 12.01 7.01 -4.76
CA ILE A 21 11.33 5.73 -4.86
C ILE A 21 10.16 5.81 -5.82
N LYS A 22 9.90 4.70 -6.51
CA LYS A 22 8.77 4.53 -7.42
C LYS A 22 8.22 3.12 -7.32
N ILE A 23 6.94 2.98 -7.66
CA ILE A 23 6.34 1.67 -7.85
C ILE A 23 7.09 0.91 -8.97
N ARG A 24 7.05 -0.42 -8.89
CA ARG A 24 7.73 -1.28 -9.88
C ARG A 24 6.75 -1.89 -10.86
N GLU A 25 7.26 -2.36 -11.99
CA GLU A 25 6.55 -3.29 -12.85
C GLU A 25 6.31 -4.61 -12.09
N VAL A 26 5.16 -5.23 -12.31
CA VAL A 26 4.87 -6.53 -11.71
C VAL A 26 5.85 -7.56 -12.23
N PRO A 27 6.56 -8.31 -11.36
CA PRO A 27 7.53 -9.31 -11.82
C PRO A 27 6.88 -10.41 -12.66
N ASN A 28 7.62 -10.98 -13.60
CA ASN A 28 7.17 -12.12 -14.40
C ASN A 28 6.80 -13.33 -13.53
N SER A 29 7.42 -13.45 -12.37
CA SER A 29 7.11 -14.50 -11.38
C SER A 29 5.78 -14.31 -10.65
N GLY A 30 5.09 -13.21 -10.91
CA GLY A 30 3.81 -12.85 -10.34
C GLY A 30 3.87 -11.75 -9.29
N PRO A 31 2.72 -11.16 -8.93
CA PRO A 31 2.66 -10.08 -7.96
C PRO A 31 2.97 -10.57 -6.54
N VAL A 32 3.54 -9.67 -5.76
CA VAL A 32 3.80 -9.85 -4.33
C VAL A 32 2.87 -8.93 -3.55
N ALA A 33 2.09 -9.50 -2.64
CA ALA A 33 1.21 -8.72 -1.77
C ALA A 33 1.83 -8.52 -0.39
N VAL A 34 1.57 -7.37 0.20
CA VAL A 34 1.82 -7.15 1.63
C VAL A 34 0.57 -7.58 2.38
N ALA A 35 0.74 -8.37 3.43
CA ALA A 35 -0.35 -8.78 4.29
C ALA A 35 0.02 -8.53 5.75
N SER A 36 -0.98 -8.24 6.57
CA SER A 36 -0.77 -8.05 8.00
C SER A 36 -0.54 -9.39 8.68
N VAL A 37 0.45 -9.45 9.59
CA VAL A 37 0.70 -10.66 10.39
C VAL A 37 -0.47 -10.93 11.35
N SER A 38 -0.99 -9.89 11.99
CA SER A 38 -1.99 -10.00 13.06
C SER A 38 -3.42 -9.70 12.62
N HIS A 39 -3.61 -9.13 11.42
CA HIS A 39 -4.90 -8.68 10.91
C HIS A 39 -5.29 -9.31 9.58
N ARG A 40 -4.64 -10.41 9.20
CA ARG A 40 -4.99 -11.18 8.01
C ARG A 40 -6.25 -11.96 8.31
N ASP A 41 -7.24 -11.84 7.45
CA ASP A 41 -8.54 -12.47 7.60
C ASP A 41 -8.93 -13.26 6.33
N GLU A 42 -10.08 -13.91 6.39
CA GLU A 42 -10.61 -14.68 5.28
C GLU A 42 -10.87 -13.83 4.04
N LEU A 43 -11.32 -12.59 4.21
CA LEU A 43 -11.57 -11.69 3.09
C LEU A 43 -10.27 -11.36 2.35
N THR A 44 -9.19 -11.14 3.08
CA THR A 44 -7.86 -10.95 2.49
C THR A 44 -7.40 -12.18 1.73
N ASP A 45 -7.54 -13.36 2.33
CA ASP A 45 -7.13 -14.61 1.70
C ASP A 45 -7.93 -14.89 0.43
N ASN A 46 -9.24 -14.64 0.45
CA ASN A 46 -10.10 -14.79 -0.73
C ASN A 46 -9.70 -13.81 -1.84
N TRP A 47 -9.41 -12.57 -1.48
CA TRP A 47 -8.96 -11.57 -2.45
C TRP A 47 -7.64 -11.98 -3.12
N LEU A 48 -6.70 -12.48 -2.34
CA LEU A 48 -5.41 -12.96 -2.86
C LEU A 48 -5.61 -14.13 -3.84
N MET A 49 -6.49 -15.08 -3.50
CA MET A 49 -6.81 -16.21 -4.39
C MET A 49 -7.48 -15.74 -5.67
N ASP A 50 -8.48 -14.88 -5.58
CA ASP A 50 -9.24 -14.39 -6.73
C ASP A 50 -8.36 -13.59 -7.71
N ASN A 51 -7.29 -12.98 -7.22
CA ASN A 51 -6.36 -12.21 -8.02
C ASN A 51 -5.06 -12.95 -8.37
N ASN A 52 -5.01 -14.25 -8.11
CA ASN A 52 -3.84 -15.10 -8.38
C ASN A 52 -2.54 -14.62 -7.72
N VAL A 53 -2.64 -14.03 -6.54
CA VAL A 53 -1.48 -13.59 -5.77
C VAL A 53 -1.03 -14.73 -4.87
N LYS A 54 0.14 -15.29 -5.16
CA LYS A 54 0.68 -16.46 -4.46
C LYS A 54 1.78 -16.13 -3.48
N LYS A 55 2.41 -14.97 -3.63
CA LYS A 55 3.52 -14.54 -2.78
C LYS A 55 3.07 -13.40 -1.88
N THR A 56 3.35 -13.54 -0.59
CA THR A 56 3.06 -12.50 0.38
C THR A 56 4.29 -12.20 1.23
N VAL A 57 4.42 -10.94 1.65
CA VAL A 57 5.38 -10.50 2.64
C VAL A 57 4.62 -9.86 3.79
N SER A 58 5.14 -10.01 5.00
CA SER A 58 4.51 -9.48 6.19
C SER A 58 5.43 -8.49 6.88
N ILE A 59 4.88 -7.32 7.22
CA ILE A 59 5.56 -6.30 7.97
C ILE A 59 4.53 -5.55 8.83
N GLY A 60 4.94 -5.02 9.97
CA GLY A 60 4.06 -4.26 10.85
C GLY A 60 3.87 -2.83 10.41
N SER A 61 2.82 -2.20 10.91
CA SER A 61 2.53 -0.77 10.82
C SER A 61 2.34 -0.18 9.41
N SER A 62 2.48 1.14 9.31
CA SER A 62 2.31 1.92 8.08
C SER A 62 3.37 1.67 7.00
N LEU A 63 4.41 0.92 7.30
CA LEU A 63 5.45 0.55 6.33
C LEU A 63 4.91 -0.28 5.16
N LYS A 64 3.72 -0.85 5.29
CA LYS A 64 3.07 -1.62 4.22
C LYS A 64 2.90 -0.82 2.93
N PHE A 65 2.44 0.42 3.05
CA PHE A 65 2.35 1.33 1.89
C PHE A 65 3.72 1.61 1.28
N CYS A 66 4.72 1.76 2.13
CA CYS A 66 6.08 2.06 1.70
C CYS A 66 6.73 0.92 0.92
N LEU A 67 6.42 -0.33 1.26
CA LEU A 67 6.91 -1.48 0.49
C LEU A 67 6.37 -1.47 -0.94
N VAL A 68 5.12 -1.08 -1.14
CA VAL A 68 4.56 -0.91 -2.48
C VAL A 68 5.19 0.29 -3.18
N ALA A 69 5.34 1.40 -2.46
CA ALA A 69 5.89 2.65 -3.00
C ALA A 69 7.34 2.51 -3.47
N CYS A 70 8.17 1.74 -2.78
CA CYS A 70 9.58 1.56 -3.13
C CYS A 70 9.84 0.36 -4.07
N GLY A 71 8.80 -0.35 -4.49
CA GLY A 71 8.92 -1.44 -5.42
C GLY A 71 9.38 -2.77 -4.82
N GLU A 72 9.22 -2.97 -3.52
CA GLU A 72 9.48 -4.25 -2.87
C GLU A 72 8.25 -5.16 -2.85
N ALA A 73 7.06 -4.59 -3.03
CA ALA A 73 5.81 -5.31 -3.20
C ALA A 73 4.95 -4.62 -4.25
N ASP A 74 3.86 -5.25 -4.65
CA ASP A 74 3.02 -4.78 -5.75
C ASP A 74 1.64 -4.31 -5.31
N VAL A 75 1.13 -4.84 -4.20
CA VAL A 75 -0.22 -4.56 -3.73
C VAL A 75 -0.34 -4.78 -2.22
N TYR A 76 -1.20 -3.99 -1.59
CA TYR A 76 -1.53 -4.15 -0.17
C TYR A 76 -3.06 -4.10 0.00
N PRO A 77 -3.73 -5.26 0.08
CA PRO A 77 -5.15 -5.33 0.39
C PRO A 77 -5.38 -5.27 1.90
N ARG A 78 -6.37 -4.48 2.31
CA ARG A 78 -6.76 -4.39 3.71
C ARG A 78 -8.28 -4.39 3.84
N PHE A 79 -8.85 -5.43 4.41
CA PHE A 79 -10.29 -5.59 4.63
C PHE A 79 -10.72 -5.29 6.07
N GLY A 80 -9.82 -5.50 7.02
CA GLY A 80 -10.07 -5.16 8.41
C GLY A 80 -10.12 -3.64 8.65
N PRO A 81 -10.78 -3.19 9.72
CA PRO A 81 -10.93 -1.76 9.98
C PRO A 81 -9.60 -1.08 10.30
N THR A 82 -9.45 0.14 9.78
CA THR A 82 -8.35 1.06 10.13
C THR A 82 -8.92 2.45 10.32
N MET A 83 -8.09 3.36 10.82
CA MET A 83 -8.45 4.76 10.98
C MET A 83 -7.69 5.60 9.94
N GLU A 84 -8.22 6.78 9.61
CA GLU A 84 -7.58 7.65 8.61
C GLU A 84 -6.15 8.02 8.98
N TRP A 85 -5.84 8.16 10.26
CA TRP A 85 -4.47 8.43 10.70
C TRP A 85 -3.51 7.23 10.55
N ASP A 86 -4.04 6.01 10.37
CA ASP A 86 -3.22 4.83 10.07
C ASP A 86 -2.76 4.80 8.60
N THR A 87 -3.44 5.54 7.73
CA THR A 87 -3.26 5.43 6.28
C THR A 87 -2.76 6.71 5.60
N ALA A 88 -3.02 7.87 6.17
CA ALA A 88 -2.82 9.15 5.48
C ALA A 88 -1.38 9.37 5.01
N ALA A 89 -0.39 9.16 5.85
CA ALA A 89 1.01 9.37 5.49
C ALA A 89 1.49 8.34 4.45
N GLY A 90 1.16 7.06 4.65
CA GLY A 90 1.54 5.99 3.72
C GLY A 90 0.88 6.16 2.36
N ASP A 91 -0.39 6.52 2.33
CA ASP A 91 -1.14 6.83 1.11
C ASP A 91 -0.48 7.97 0.33
N ALA A 92 -0.10 9.05 1.01
CA ALA A 92 0.58 10.19 0.38
C ALA A 92 1.91 9.76 -0.27
N VAL A 93 2.71 8.95 0.43
CA VAL A 93 3.97 8.42 -0.11
C VAL A 93 3.71 7.53 -1.33
N LEU A 94 2.74 6.63 -1.25
CA LEU A 94 2.42 5.72 -2.35
C LEU A 94 1.93 6.47 -3.60
N ARG A 95 1.02 7.43 -3.44
CA ARG A 95 0.54 8.25 -4.56
C ARG A 95 1.67 9.04 -5.21
N SER A 96 2.56 9.60 -4.41
CA SER A 96 3.73 10.35 -4.92
C SER A 96 4.75 9.45 -5.63
N ALA A 97 4.76 8.16 -5.33
CA ALA A 97 5.58 7.16 -6.01
C ALA A 97 4.91 6.60 -7.28
N GLY A 98 3.71 7.04 -7.62
CA GLY A 98 2.97 6.62 -8.80
C GLY A 98 1.89 5.57 -8.57
N GLY A 99 1.69 5.15 -7.32
CA GLY A 99 0.65 4.19 -6.95
C GLY A 99 -0.70 4.84 -6.68
N SER A 100 -1.64 4.04 -6.21
CA SER A 100 -2.99 4.49 -5.86
C SER A 100 -3.57 3.70 -4.69
N VAL A 101 -4.52 4.30 -4.00
CA VAL A 101 -5.32 3.63 -2.97
C VAL A 101 -6.78 3.74 -3.39
N LEU A 102 -7.42 2.59 -3.55
CA LEU A 102 -8.80 2.50 -4.05
C LEU A 102 -9.63 1.62 -3.12
N LEU A 103 -10.95 1.81 -3.16
CA LEU A 103 -11.88 0.85 -2.57
C LEU A 103 -11.85 -0.45 -3.40
N PRO A 104 -12.31 -1.59 -2.84
CA PRO A 104 -12.33 -2.85 -3.59
C PRO A 104 -13.13 -2.80 -4.90
N ASN A 105 -14.09 -1.87 -5.00
CA ASN A 105 -14.87 -1.63 -6.23
C ASN A 105 -14.21 -0.65 -7.20
N SER A 106 -12.94 -0.32 -6.98
CA SER A 106 -12.14 0.62 -7.78
C SER A 106 -12.56 2.09 -7.66
N GLN A 107 -13.44 2.43 -6.72
CA GLN A 107 -13.76 3.83 -6.44
C GLN A 107 -12.65 4.50 -5.63
N PRO A 108 -12.50 5.83 -5.73
CA PRO A 108 -11.46 6.54 -4.99
C PRO A 108 -11.60 6.39 -3.48
N PHE A 109 -10.47 6.22 -2.81
CA PHE A 109 -10.38 6.23 -1.36
C PHE A 109 -10.32 7.68 -0.86
N SER A 110 -11.19 8.06 0.06
CA SER A 110 -11.32 9.45 0.50
C SER A 110 -11.05 9.62 2.00
N TYR A 111 -10.79 10.86 2.40
CA TYR A 111 -10.56 11.27 3.78
C TYR A 111 -11.65 12.26 4.25
N GLY A 112 -11.75 12.44 5.56
CA GLY A 112 -12.82 13.25 6.15
C GLY A 112 -14.12 12.48 6.37
N LYS A 113 -14.02 11.17 6.51
CA LYS A 113 -15.16 10.29 6.74
C LYS A 113 -15.68 10.41 8.18
N GLN A 114 -16.93 9.98 8.40
CA GLN A 114 -17.53 9.93 9.73
C GLN A 114 -16.66 9.10 10.67
N SER A 115 -16.36 9.66 11.85
CA SER A 115 -15.50 9.07 12.87
C SER A 115 -14.07 8.75 12.39
N TYR A 116 -13.65 9.29 11.24
CA TYR A 116 -12.33 9.05 10.64
C TYR A 116 -12.00 7.57 10.46
N ARG A 117 -13.01 6.76 10.23
CA ARG A 117 -12.88 5.31 10.06
C ARG A 117 -12.81 4.93 8.60
N ASN A 118 -11.80 4.13 8.24
CA ASN A 118 -11.67 3.56 6.91
C ASN A 118 -12.49 2.27 6.75
N SER A 119 -13.07 2.11 5.57
CA SER A 119 -13.54 0.82 5.08
C SER A 119 -12.38 0.05 4.45
N ALA A 120 -12.66 -1.11 3.85
CA ALA A 120 -11.67 -1.87 3.09
C ALA A 120 -11.06 -1.04 1.97
N PHE A 121 -9.78 -1.28 1.68
CA PHE A 121 -9.08 -0.64 0.57
C PHE A 121 -8.03 -1.57 -0.02
N ILE A 122 -7.62 -1.25 -1.24
CA ILE A 122 -6.51 -1.90 -1.93
C ILE A 122 -5.51 -0.81 -2.31
N ALA A 123 -4.28 -0.93 -1.80
CA ALA A 123 -3.19 -0.04 -2.19
C ALA A 123 -2.42 -0.69 -3.34
N HIS A 124 -2.36 -0.01 -4.46
CA HIS A 124 -1.81 -0.55 -5.71
C HIS A 124 -0.51 0.12 -6.10
N GLY A 125 0.48 -0.70 -6.55
CA GLY A 125 1.51 -0.25 -7.46
C GLY A 125 1.00 -0.31 -8.90
N ASN A 126 1.68 -1.07 -9.76
CA ASN A 126 1.24 -1.33 -11.14
C ASN A 126 0.33 -2.55 -11.30
N PHE A 127 -0.07 -3.12 -10.19
CA PHE A 127 -0.92 -4.30 -10.20
C PHE A 127 -2.39 -3.96 -10.42
#